data_c2ce6c4d02e26d0b6279ae35f2b708b6
#
_entry.id   c2ce6c4d02e26d0b6279ae35f2b708b6
#
_cell.length_a   1.000
_cell.length_b   1.000
_cell.length_c   1.000
_cell.angle_alpha   90.00
_cell.angle_beta   90.00
_cell.angle_gamma   90.00
#
_symmetry.space_group_name_H-M   'P 1'
#
loop_
_entity.id
_entity.type
_entity.pdbx_description
1 polymer ?
#
loop_
_entity_poly.entity_id
_entity_poly.type
_entity_poly.pdbx_seq_one_letter_code
_entity_poly.pdbx_strand_id
1 'polypeptide(L)'
;MQKKTGFLLIADISGYTPFIKNHSMRKKPLIGKKIADFWDSHADKLINTLLEEIIENFEPVMKFNKLEGDAALFFLEELNGENQIQGIYDKMLTTREKFNLKVNSLQFVQSCPCDPCQQSKNLKLKMFLHKGFFLQTEIRNNQELSGEALIFIHRMLKNKIKSSEYFLFSEAVLKNLDKHLEFSLITQKVDDFGLSLIHI
;
A
#
# COMPACT_ATOMS: atom_id res chain seq x y z
N MET A 1 16.47 -20.65 -6.46
CA MET A 1 15.86 -20.25 -5.17
C MET A 1 16.95 -19.66 -4.29
N GLN A 2 16.84 -18.38 -3.93
CA GLN A 2 17.85 -17.68 -3.12
C GLN A 2 17.18 -17.19 -1.84
N LYS A 3 17.77 -17.51 -0.68
CA LYS A 3 17.37 -16.97 0.63
C LYS A 3 18.03 -15.61 0.82
N LYS A 4 17.23 -14.58 1.07
CA LYS A 4 17.67 -13.21 1.24
C LYS A 4 17.12 -12.63 2.54
N THR A 5 17.87 -11.70 3.12
CA THR A 5 17.39 -10.83 4.20
C THR A 5 17.11 -9.46 3.61
N GLY A 6 16.03 -8.82 4.04
CA GLY A 6 15.72 -7.49 3.55
C GLY A 6 14.38 -6.99 4.03
N PHE A 7 13.89 -6.00 3.31
CA PHE A 7 12.66 -5.27 3.62
C PHE A 7 11.57 -5.64 2.64
N LEU A 8 10.37 -5.87 3.18
CA LEU A 8 9.14 -5.99 2.43
C LEU A 8 8.24 -4.81 2.80
N LEU A 9 7.63 -4.17 1.79
CA LEU A 9 6.70 -3.08 1.98
C LEU A 9 5.42 -3.38 1.19
N ILE A 10 4.27 -3.21 1.84
CA ILE A 10 2.96 -3.19 1.16
C ILE A 10 2.38 -1.79 1.32
N ALA A 11 1.98 -1.18 0.21
CA ALA A 11 1.22 0.06 0.16
C ALA A 11 -0.20 -0.24 -0.30
N ASP A 12 -1.20 -0.01 0.57
CA ASP A 12 -2.60 -0.41 0.42
C ASP A 12 -3.51 0.82 0.36
N ILE A 13 -4.39 0.89 -0.66
CA ILE A 13 -5.33 2.00 -0.82
C ILE A 13 -6.58 1.75 0.02
N SER A 14 -6.63 2.36 1.18
CA SER A 14 -7.79 2.31 2.08
C SER A 14 -9.01 3.00 1.45
N GLY A 15 -10.18 2.37 1.59
CA GLY A 15 -11.43 2.89 1.02
C GLY A 15 -11.75 2.38 -0.39
N TYR A 16 -10.89 1.56 -1.00
CA TYR A 16 -11.07 0.98 -2.33
C TYR A 16 -12.39 0.22 -2.49
N THR A 17 -12.66 -0.73 -1.62
CA THR A 17 -13.87 -1.58 -1.75
C THR A 17 -15.18 -0.78 -1.73
N PRO A 18 -15.43 0.17 -0.80
CA PRO A 18 -16.59 1.05 -0.85
C PRO A 18 -16.60 1.92 -2.11
N PHE A 19 -15.44 2.43 -2.52
CA PHE A 19 -15.28 3.26 -3.71
C PHE A 19 -15.76 2.51 -4.96
N ILE A 20 -15.27 1.31 -5.23
CA ILE A 20 -15.66 0.48 -6.38
C ILE A 20 -17.14 0.08 -6.31
N LYS A 21 -17.64 -0.33 -5.13
CA LYS A 21 -19.06 -0.69 -4.96
C LYS A 21 -19.99 0.48 -5.26
N ASN A 22 -19.62 1.69 -4.92
CA ASN A 22 -20.42 2.88 -5.17
C ASN A 22 -20.40 3.30 -6.64
N HIS A 23 -19.32 2.98 -7.38
CA HIS A 23 -19.24 3.20 -8.82
C HIS A 23 -20.00 2.17 -9.64
N SER A 24 -20.22 0.97 -9.12
CA SER A 24 -20.96 -0.08 -9.83
C SER A 24 -22.42 0.31 -10.00
N MET A 25 -22.77 0.76 -11.19
CA MET A 25 -24.12 1.19 -11.56
C MET A 25 -25.07 0.03 -11.84
N ARG A 26 -24.60 -1.22 -11.75
CA ARG A 26 -25.41 -2.44 -12.00
C ARG A 26 -26.65 -2.55 -11.12
N LYS A 27 -26.72 -1.77 -10.04
CA LYS A 27 -27.87 -1.70 -9.11
C LYS A 27 -28.83 -0.55 -9.37
N LYS A 28 -28.58 0.32 -10.37
CA LYS A 28 -29.44 1.46 -10.69
C LYS A 28 -30.15 1.22 -12.03
N PRO A 29 -31.42 0.77 -12.02
CA PRO A 29 -32.13 0.33 -13.24
C PRO A 29 -32.44 1.43 -14.26
N LEU A 30 -32.21 2.71 -13.91
CA LEU A 30 -32.55 3.87 -14.75
C LEU A 30 -31.43 4.34 -15.69
N ILE A 31 -30.26 3.73 -15.65
CA ILE A 31 -29.11 4.18 -16.45
C ILE A 31 -28.70 3.07 -17.41
N GLY A 32 -28.62 3.42 -18.71
CA GLY A 32 -28.32 2.46 -19.77
C GLY A 32 -26.96 1.77 -19.58
N LYS A 33 -26.86 0.51 -20.03
CA LYS A 33 -25.69 -0.36 -19.87
C LYS A 33 -24.37 0.30 -20.31
N LYS A 34 -24.34 1.05 -21.39
CA LYS A 34 -23.15 1.75 -21.90
C LYS A 34 -22.61 2.81 -20.94
N ILE A 35 -23.49 3.48 -20.20
CA ILE A 35 -23.09 4.48 -19.19
C ILE A 35 -22.53 3.78 -17.97
N ALA A 36 -23.12 2.65 -17.57
CA ALA A 36 -22.61 1.83 -16.47
C ALA A 36 -21.20 1.31 -16.75
N ASP A 37 -20.96 0.77 -17.95
CA ASP A 37 -19.64 0.25 -18.35
C ASP A 37 -18.57 1.37 -18.40
N PHE A 38 -18.95 2.57 -18.84
CA PHE A 38 -18.05 3.74 -18.83
C PHE A 38 -17.66 4.14 -17.41
N TRP A 39 -18.59 4.11 -16.47
CA TRP A 39 -18.34 4.53 -15.07
C TRP A 39 -17.55 3.50 -14.30
N ASP A 40 -17.79 2.21 -14.52
CA ASP A 40 -16.97 1.13 -13.94
C ASP A 40 -15.50 1.26 -14.40
N SER A 41 -15.26 1.49 -15.68
CA SER A 41 -13.90 1.69 -16.23
C SER A 41 -13.21 2.97 -15.71
N HIS A 42 -13.99 3.97 -15.30
CA HIS A 42 -13.46 5.21 -14.75
C HIS A 42 -12.93 5.05 -13.33
N ALA A 43 -13.64 4.29 -12.49
CA ALA A 43 -13.17 3.98 -11.14
C ALA A 43 -11.85 3.19 -11.17
N ASP A 44 -11.77 2.17 -12.04
CA ASP A 44 -10.55 1.37 -12.21
C ASP A 44 -9.38 2.21 -12.70
N LYS A 45 -9.61 3.10 -13.68
CA LYS A 45 -8.56 4.02 -14.16
C LYS A 45 -8.03 4.94 -13.07
N LEU A 46 -8.91 5.45 -12.20
CA LEU A 46 -8.51 6.30 -11.08
C LEU A 46 -7.62 5.53 -10.10
N ILE A 47 -8.01 4.32 -9.73
CA ILE A 47 -7.22 3.47 -8.84
C ILE A 47 -5.87 3.12 -9.47
N ASN A 48 -5.84 2.73 -10.76
CA ASN A 48 -4.59 2.44 -11.47
C ASN A 48 -3.65 3.66 -11.48
N THR A 49 -4.18 4.87 -11.72
CA THR A 49 -3.38 6.11 -11.65
C THR A 49 -2.78 6.34 -10.26
N LEU A 50 -3.51 6.00 -9.19
CA LEU A 50 -2.99 6.11 -7.82
C LEU A 50 -1.94 5.03 -7.52
N LEU A 51 -2.13 3.81 -8.02
CA LEU A 51 -1.15 2.72 -7.90
C LEU A 51 0.14 3.04 -8.69
N GLU A 52 0.02 3.59 -9.90
CA GLU A 52 1.16 4.07 -10.69
C GLU A 52 1.96 5.13 -9.92
N GLU A 53 1.29 6.13 -9.32
CA GLU A 53 1.95 7.14 -8.48
C GLU A 53 2.73 6.52 -7.31
N ILE A 54 2.16 5.50 -6.64
CA ILE A 54 2.83 4.77 -5.57
C ILE A 54 4.06 4.04 -6.09
N ILE A 55 3.94 3.32 -7.22
CA ILE A 55 5.02 2.52 -7.80
C ILE A 55 6.17 3.42 -8.23
N GLU A 56 5.91 4.47 -9.01
CA GLU A 56 6.91 5.42 -9.48
C GLU A 56 7.70 6.08 -8.32
N ASN A 57 7.03 6.32 -7.20
CA ASN A 57 7.69 6.89 -6.04
C ASN A 57 8.61 5.90 -5.32
N PHE A 58 8.25 4.61 -5.25
CA PHE A 58 9.06 3.61 -4.54
C PHE A 58 10.18 2.99 -5.38
N GLU A 59 10.03 2.86 -6.69
CA GLU A 59 11.02 2.21 -7.57
C GLU A 59 12.47 2.70 -7.44
N PRO A 60 12.75 3.99 -7.15
CA PRO A 60 14.12 4.43 -6.91
C PRO A 60 14.77 3.85 -5.63
N VAL A 61 13.98 3.35 -4.69
CA VAL A 61 14.45 2.85 -3.38
C VAL A 61 14.19 1.35 -3.20
N MET A 62 13.03 0.87 -3.65
CA MET A 62 12.61 -0.52 -3.52
C MET A 62 12.17 -1.08 -4.87
N LYS A 63 12.37 -2.37 -5.08
CA LYS A 63 11.89 -3.05 -6.28
C LYS A 63 10.40 -3.35 -6.17
N PHE A 64 9.63 -2.95 -7.17
CA PHE A 64 8.24 -3.38 -7.32
C PHE A 64 8.20 -4.88 -7.62
N ASN A 65 7.34 -5.62 -6.94
CA ASN A 65 7.13 -7.05 -7.18
C ASN A 65 5.84 -7.31 -7.95
N LYS A 66 4.70 -6.94 -7.38
CA LYS A 66 3.39 -7.15 -7.99
C LYS A 66 2.30 -6.29 -7.37
N LEU A 67 1.18 -6.18 -8.08
CA LEU A 67 -0.08 -5.70 -7.51
C LEU A 67 -0.85 -6.84 -6.84
N GLU A 68 -1.50 -6.53 -5.73
CA GLU A 68 -2.38 -7.42 -4.99
C GLU A 68 -3.74 -6.71 -4.76
N GLY A 69 -4.56 -6.66 -5.80
CA GLY A 69 -5.80 -5.88 -5.80
C GLY A 69 -5.52 -4.38 -5.79
N ASP A 70 -5.84 -3.72 -4.69
CA ASP A 70 -5.63 -2.30 -4.42
C ASP A 70 -4.32 -2.00 -3.66
N ALA A 71 -3.45 -2.98 -3.55
CA ALA A 71 -2.15 -2.86 -2.90
C ALA A 71 -0.98 -3.14 -3.86
N ALA A 72 0.15 -2.51 -3.59
CA ALA A 72 1.42 -2.76 -4.27
C ALA A 72 2.44 -3.35 -3.28
N LEU A 73 3.07 -4.47 -3.68
CA LEU A 73 4.12 -5.14 -2.92
C LEU A 73 5.49 -4.75 -3.47
N PHE A 74 6.38 -4.34 -2.57
CA PHE A 74 7.78 -4.00 -2.85
C PHE A 74 8.72 -4.79 -1.97
N PHE A 75 9.95 -4.93 -2.44
CA PHE A 75 11.03 -5.54 -1.66
C PHE A 75 12.36 -4.82 -1.88
N LEU A 76 13.24 -4.92 -0.90
CA LEU A 76 14.62 -4.46 -0.97
C LEU A 76 15.50 -5.46 -0.23
N GLU A 77 16.55 -5.95 -0.89
CA GLU A 77 17.57 -6.77 -0.25
C GLU A 77 18.43 -5.91 0.67
N GLU A 78 18.69 -6.39 1.88
CA GLU A 78 19.55 -5.68 2.83
C GLU A 78 21.00 -5.69 2.35
N LEU A 79 21.61 -4.51 2.30
CA LEU A 79 23.02 -4.33 2.00
C LEU A 79 23.77 -4.06 3.30
N ASN A 80 24.88 -4.75 3.48
CA ASN A 80 25.73 -4.60 4.66
C ASN A 80 26.30 -3.17 4.75
N GLY A 81 26.14 -2.54 5.91
CA GLY A 81 26.73 -1.22 6.21
C GLY A 81 25.91 -0.01 5.80
N GLU A 82 24.72 -0.18 5.20
CA GLU A 82 23.83 0.92 4.81
C GLU A 82 22.63 1.04 5.75
N ASN A 83 22.29 2.27 6.12
CA ASN A 83 21.04 2.55 6.85
C ASN A 83 19.88 2.74 5.86
N GLN A 84 19.46 1.64 5.24
CA GLN A 84 18.39 1.64 4.23
C GLN A 84 17.01 1.99 4.82
N ILE A 85 16.81 1.74 6.12
CA ILE A 85 15.51 1.95 6.79
C ILE A 85 15.10 3.42 6.73
N GLN A 86 16.03 4.34 7.00
CA GLN A 86 15.73 5.76 6.96
C GLN A 86 15.31 6.21 5.56
N GLY A 87 16.01 5.76 4.52
CA GLY A 87 15.66 6.06 3.14
C GLY A 87 14.28 5.51 2.74
N ILE A 88 13.92 4.30 3.22
CA ILE A 88 12.58 3.74 3.00
C ILE A 88 11.53 4.59 3.73
N TYR A 89 11.78 4.97 4.98
CA TYR A 89 10.85 5.80 5.76
C TYR A 89 10.60 7.17 5.14
N ASP A 90 11.66 7.87 4.73
CA ASP A 90 11.56 9.17 4.05
C ASP A 90 10.76 9.05 2.75
N LYS A 91 10.93 7.92 2.05
CA LYS A 91 10.17 7.61 0.85
C LYS A 91 8.69 7.33 1.17
N MET A 92 8.38 6.64 2.28
CA MET A 92 7.00 6.44 2.74
C MET A 92 6.30 7.79 3.01
N LEU A 93 6.96 8.72 3.68
CA LEU A 93 6.44 10.07 3.93
C LEU A 93 6.14 10.80 2.62
N THR A 94 7.12 10.85 1.72
CA THR A 94 6.98 11.52 0.41
C THR A 94 5.87 10.88 -0.43
N THR A 95 5.77 9.56 -0.43
CA THR A 95 4.72 8.84 -1.18
C THR A 95 3.33 9.15 -0.63
N ARG A 96 3.16 9.22 0.69
CA ARG A 96 1.88 9.62 1.31
C ARG A 96 1.48 11.04 0.88
N GLU A 97 2.41 11.99 0.92
CA GLU A 97 2.15 13.37 0.51
C GLU A 97 1.73 13.45 -0.97
N LYS A 98 2.49 12.82 -1.86
CA LYS A 98 2.18 12.79 -3.29
C LYS A 98 0.87 12.09 -3.59
N PHE A 99 0.58 10.97 -2.91
CA PHE A 99 -0.70 10.27 -3.02
C PHE A 99 -1.86 11.20 -2.65
N ASN A 100 -1.76 11.91 -1.52
CA ASN A 100 -2.80 12.85 -1.08
C ASN A 100 -2.95 14.04 -2.06
N LEU A 101 -1.85 14.56 -2.59
CA LEU A 101 -1.90 15.60 -3.64
C LEU A 101 -2.57 15.07 -4.91
N LYS A 102 -2.26 13.86 -5.33
CA LYS A 102 -2.86 13.22 -6.50
C LYS A 102 -4.37 13.02 -6.31
N VAL A 103 -4.79 12.45 -5.17
CA VAL A 103 -6.21 12.31 -4.82
C VAL A 103 -6.93 13.65 -4.88
N ASN A 104 -6.35 14.71 -4.33
CA ASN A 104 -6.93 16.04 -4.38
C ASN A 104 -7.00 16.57 -5.81
N SER A 105 -5.95 16.44 -6.62
CA SER A 105 -5.94 16.88 -8.02
C SER A 105 -6.99 16.18 -8.86
N LEU A 106 -7.22 14.89 -8.64
CA LEU A 106 -8.23 14.11 -9.34
C LEU A 106 -9.66 14.64 -9.10
N GLN A 107 -9.93 15.23 -7.94
CA GLN A 107 -11.22 15.86 -7.66
C GLN A 107 -11.49 17.09 -8.55
N PHE A 108 -10.46 17.87 -8.85
CA PHE A 108 -10.60 19.07 -9.68
C PHE A 108 -10.68 18.77 -11.18
N VAL A 109 -10.02 17.69 -11.62
CA VAL A 109 -9.94 17.33 -13.05
C VAL A 109 -11.15 16.49 -13.49
N GLN A 110 -11.83 15.84 -12.57
CA GLN A 110 -12.95 14.97 -12.90
C GLN A 110 -14.25 15.75 -13.06
N SER A 111 -14.64 15.94 -14.31
CA SER A 111 -15.96 16.45 -14.69
C SER A 111 -17.10 15.46 -14.41
N CYS A 112 -16.85 14.35 -13.72
CA CYS A 112 -17.86 13.36 -13.39
C CYS A 112 -18.69 13.84 -12.18
N PRO A 113 -19.99 14.12 -12.36
CA PRO A 113 -20.87 14.62 -11.30
C PRO A 113 -21.33 13.52 -10.33
N CYS A 114 -20.79 12.31 -10.41
CA CYS A 114 -21.23 11.21 -9.56
C CYS A 114 -20.71 11.32 -8.12
N ASP A 115 -21.56 10.99 -7.17
CA ASP A 115 -21.20 10.99 -5.75
C ASP A 115 -19.92 10.18 -5.43
N PRO A 116 -19.69 8.97 -6.01
CA PRO A 116 -18.46 8.23 -5.79
C PRO A 116 -17.19 8.98 -6.21
N CYS A 117 -17.18 9.68 -7.35
CA CYS A 117 -16.02 10.48 -7.75
C CYS A 117 -15.75 11.62 -6.75
N GLN A 118 -16.79 12.23 -6.22
CA GLN A 118 -16.65 13.23 -5.16
C GLN A 118 -16.15 12.62 -3.85
N GLN A 119 -16.35 11.30 -3.64
CA GLN A 119 -15.85 10.56 -2.49
C GLN A 119 -14.41 10.07 -2.64
N SER A 120 -13.75 10.29 -3.77
CA SER A 120 -12.34 9.90 -3.97
C SER A 120 -11.40 10.46 -2.89
N LYS A 121 -11.76 11.61 -2.28
CA LYS A 121 -11.08 12.20 -1.11
C LYS A 121 -10.99 11.28 0.11
N ASN A 122 -11.84 10.24 0.17
CA ASN A 122 -11.85 9.26 1.25
C ASN A 122 -10.84 8.13 1.01
N LEU A 123 -10.22 8.07 -0.18
CA LEU A 123 -9.11 7.17 -0.45
C LEU A 123 -7.89 7.64 0.32
N LYS A 124 -7.29 6.75 1.09
CA LYS A 124 -6.15 6.99 1.93
C LYS A 124 -5.10 5.91 1.75
N LEU A 125 -3.87 6.18 2.13
CA LEU A 125 -2.77 5.26 1.96
C LEU A 125 -2.36 4.67 3.31
N LYS A 126 -2.33 3.34 3.39
CA LYS A 126 -1.73 2.59 4.49
C LYS A 126 -0.45 1.95 3.97
N MET A 127 0.59 1.99 4.77
CA MET A 127 1.85 1.33 4.41
C MET A 127 2.34 0.44 5.54
N PHE A 128 2.84 -0.73 5.17
CA PHE A 128 3.29 -1.78 6.07
C PHE A 128 4.75 -2.08 5.74
N LEU A 129 5.65 -2.00 6.71
CA LEU A 129 7.07 -2.28 6.51
C LEU A 129 7.53 -3.36 7.48
N HIS A 130 8.10 -4.42 6.93
CA HIS A 130 8.68 -5.53 7.69
C HIS A 130 10.09 -5.84 7.20
N LYS A 131 10.97 -6.20 8.16
CA LYS A 131 12.31 -6.71 7.88
C LYS A 131 12.37 -8.19 8.26
N GLY A 132 12.79 -9.04 7.33
CA GLY A 132 12.90 -10.47 7.60
C GLY A 132 13.53 -11.26 6.46
N PHE A 133 13.49 -12.59 6.59
CA PHE A 133 13.97 -13.51 5.56
C PHE A 133 12.86 -13.83 4.57
N PHE A 134 13.18 -13.73 3.28
CA PHE A 134 12.32 -14.15 2.20
C PHE A 134 13.10 -14.95 1.17
N LEU A 135 12.37 -15.73 0.39
CA LEU A 135 12.90 -16.49 -0.73
C LEU A 135 12.46 -15.82 -2.02
N GLN A 136 13.41 -15.68 -2.94
CA GLN A 136 13.14 -15.19 -4.29
C GLN A 136 13.32 -16.34 -5.27
N THR A 137 12.27 -16.61 -6.04
CA THR A 137 12.24 -17.63 -7.08
C THR A 137 11.72 -17.04 -8.37
N GLU A 138 12.18 -17.54 -9.49
CA GLU A 138 11.65 -17.20 -10.80
C GLU A 138 10.68 -18.30 -11.24
N ILE A 139 9.44 -17.90 -11.57
CA ILE A 139 8.40 -18.78 -12.10
C ILE A 139 7.91 -18.16 -13.41
N ARG A 140 8.23 -18.79 -14.56
CA ARG A 140 7.83 -18.31 -15.89
C ARG A 140 8.12 -16.84 -16.13
N ASN A 141 9.36 -16.40 -15.92
CA ASN A 141 9.82 -15.01 -16.05
C ASN A 141 9.24 -14.00 -15.03
N ASN A 142 8.49 -14.46 -14.04
CA ASN A 142 8.02 -13.61 -12.94
C ASN A 142 8.86 -13.89 -11.69
N GLN A 143 9.27 -12.81 -11.02
CA GLN A 143 9.93 -12.91 -9.72
C GLN A 143 8.87 -13.07 -8.63
N GLU A 144 8.82 -14.25 -8.02
CA GLU A 144 7.92 -14.55 -6.92
C GLU A 144 8.68 -14.53 -5.59
N LEU A 145 8.05 -13.88 -4.60
CA LEU A 145 8.52 -13.88 -3.24
C LEU A 145 7.76 -14.92 -2.42
N SER A 146 8.44 -15.55 -1.47
CA SER A 146 7.84 -16.48 -0.53
C SER A 146 8.59 -16.49 0.80
N GLY A 147 8.06 -17.20 1.80
CA GLY A 147 8.70 -17.35 3.09
C GLY A 147 8.00 -16.58 4.22
N GLU A 148 8.59 -16.68 5.39
CA GLU A 148 8.00 -16.19 6.65
C GLU A 148 7.74 -14.68 6.63
N ALA A 149 8.68 -13.89 6.13
CA ALA A 149 8.53 -12.44 6.05
C ALA A 149 7.33 -12.02 5.18
N LEU A 150 7.08 -12.73 4.08
CA LEU A 150 5.91 -12.45 3.24
C LEU A 150 4.60 -12.80 3.94
N ILE A 151 4.55 -13.93 4.64
CA ILE A 151 3.38 -14.31 5.46
C ILE A 151 3.13 -13.26 6.55
N PHE A 152 4.20 -12.81 7.21
CA PHE A 152 4.10 -11.83 8.27
C PHE A 152 3.53 -10.51 7.79
N ILE A 153 4.06 -9.93 6.70
CA ILE A 153 3.60 -8.63 6.21
C ILE A 153 2.13 -8.68 5.74
N HIS A 154 1.69 -9.79 5.15
CA HIS A 154 0.27 -9.99 4.80
C HIS A 154 -0.64 -10.12 6.03
N ARG A 155 -0.14 -10.65 7.14
CA ARG A 155 -0.89 -10.66 8.42
C ARG A 155 -0.99 -9.26 9.03
N MET A 156 0.03 -8.41 8.85
CA MET A 156 -0.04 -7.01 9.27
C MET A 156 -1.21 -6.26 8.62
N LEU A 157 -1.61 -6.60 7.40
CA LEU A 157 -2.81 -6.04 6.73
C LEU A 157 -4.10 -6.32 7.50
N LYS A 158 -4.18 -7.46 8.20
CA LYS A 158 -5.38 -7.89 8.96
C LYS A 158 -5.42 -7.33 10.38
N ASN A 159 -4.87 -6.13 10.60
CA ASN A 159 -4.87 -5.48 11.90
C ASN A 159 -6.23 -4.85 12.25
N LYS A 160 -6.40 -4.43 13.52
CA LYS A 160 -7.64 -3.84 14.05
C LYS A 160 -7.60 -2.32 14.21
N ILE A 161 -6.63 -1.65 13.53
CA ILE A 161 -6.47 -0.20 13.60
C ILE A 161 -7.64 0.47 12.88
N LYS A 162 -8.31 1.39 13.59
CA LYS A 162 -9.49 2.07 13.05
C LYS A 162 -9.13 3.21 12.08
N SER A 163 -7.90 3.72 12.10
CA SER A 163 -7.47 4.77 11.19
C SER A 163 -7.48 4.29 9.74
N SER A 164 -7.85 5.15 8.82
CA SER A 164 -7.81 4.90 7.38
C SER A 164 -6.46 5.22 6.76
N GLU A 165 -5.57 5.96 7.45
CA GLU A 165 -4.23 6.35 7.00
C GLU A 165 -3.24 6.14 8.14
N TYR A 166 -2.22 5.31 7.92
CA TYR A 166 -1.16 5.05 8.89
C TYR A 166 -0.01 4.26 8.27
N PHE A 167 1.13 4.26 8.97
CA PHE A 167 2.26 3.36 8.72
C PHE A 167 2.33 2.33 9.85
N LEU A 168 2.57 1.08 9.51
CA LEU A 168 2.72 0.00 10.47
C LEU A 168 4.08 -0.67 10.26
N PHE A 169 4.88 -0.68 11.32
CA PHE A 169 6.23 -1.26 11.32
C PHE A 169 6.29 -2.51 12.18
N SER A 170 7.01 -3.51 11.74
CA SER A 170 7.36 -4.63 12.61
C SER A 170 8.45 -4.21 13.61
N GLU A 171 8.55 -4.91 14.73
CA GLU A 171 9.59 -4.68 15.75
C GLU A 171 11.01 -4.73 15.15
N ALA A 172 11.23 -5.62 14.17
CA ALA A 172 12.52 -5.74 13.48
C ALA A 172 12.93 -4.47 12.73
N VAL A 173 11.95 -3.68 12.24
CA VAL A 173 12.19 -2.37 11.60
C VAL A 173 12.47 -1.31 12.65
N LEU A 174 11.66 -1.24 13.70
CA LEU A 174 11.75 -0.19 14.73
C LEU A 174 13.05 -0.15 15.50
N LYS A 175 13.68 -1.31 15.74
CA LYS A 175 14.98 -1.38 16.41
C LYS A 175 16.09 -0.60 15.69
N ASN A 176 15.89 -0.31 14.42
CA ASN A 176 16.87 0.36 13.56
C ASN A 176 16.39 1.71 13.02
N LEU A 177 15.19 2.15 13.37
CA LEU A 177 14.66 3.48 13.04
C LEU A 177 15.19 4.50 14.06
N ASP A 178 15.37 5.75 13.60
CA ASP A 178 15.83 6.82 14.46
C ASP A 178 14.84 7.06 15.61
N LYS A 179 15.36 7.12 16.86
CA LYS A 179 14.55 7.24 18.08
C LYS A 179 13.89 8.61 18.26
N HIS A 180 14.22 9.58 17.42
CA HIS A 180 13.63 10.93 17.45
C HIS A 180 12.25 11.03 16.78
N LEU A 181 11.77 9.95 16.17
CA LEU A 181 10.46 9.92 15.56
C LEU A 181 9.38 9.70 16.63
N GLU A 182 8.42 10.62 16.72
CA GLU A 182 7.26 10.47 17.61
C GLU A 182 6.31 9.41 17.03
N PHE A 183 6.32 8.23 17.62
CA PHE A 183 5.40 7.14 17.27
C PHE A 183 4.30 7.01 18.30
N SER A 184 3.06 6.94 17.85
CA SER A 184 1.97 6.41 18.67
C SER A 184 2.13 4.89 18.76
N LEU A 185 2.63 4.41 19.90
CA LEU A 185 2.81 2.98 20.13
C LEU A 185 1.46 2.30 20.37
N ILE A 186 0.89 1.70 19.34
CA ILE A 186 -0.19 0.73 19.52
C ILE A 186 0.42 -0.66 19.33
N THR A 187 0.59 -1.37 20.44
CA THR A 187 1.12 -2.73 20.42
C THR A 187 0.01 -3.67 19.97
N GLN A 188 0.17 -4.26 18.79
CA GLN A 188 -0.71 -5.33 18.32
C GLN A 188 0.10 -6.60 18.13
N LYS A 189 -0.33 -7.68 18.77
CA LYS A 189 0.22 -9.01 18.52
C LYS A 189 -0.31 -9.50 17.17
N VAL A 190 0.61 -9.84 16.26
CA VAL A 190 0.28 -10.47 14.97
C VAL A 190 0.41 -11.98 15.17
N ASP A 191 -0.64 -12.60 15.70
CA ASP A 191 -0.71 -14.03 16.00
C ASP A 191 0.61 -14.58 16.60
N ASP A 192 1.18 -15.66 16.03
CA ASP A 192 2.38 -16.32 16.54
C ASP A 192 3.71 -15.62 16.15
N PHE A 193 3.67 -14.44 15.46
CA PHE A 193 4.83 -13.83 14.83
C PHE A 193 5.39 -12.56 15.51
N GLY A 194 4.93 -12.22 16.71
CA GLY A 194 5.50 -11.10 17.46
C GLY A 194 4.70 -9.79 17.41
N LEU A 195 5.31 -8.69 17.84
CA LEU A 195 4.70 -7.38 18.03
C LEU A 195 4.89 -6.49 16.80
N SER A 196 3.85 -5.74 16.44
CA SER A 196 3.92 -4.68 15.45
C SER A 196 3.60 -3.34 16.10
N LEU A 197 4.27 -2.28 15.70
CA LEU A 197 4.11 -0.93 16.22
C LEU A 197 3.64 0.02 15.14
N ILE A 198 2.89 1.04 15.52
CA ILE A 198 2.20 1.94 14.59
C ILE A 198 2.76 3.34 14.70
N HIS A 199 2.88 3.97 13.54
CA HIS A 199 2.99 5.41 13.40
C HIS A 199 1.75 5.93 12.65
N ILE A 200 1.11 6.97 13.17
CA ILE A 200 0.00 7.68 12.52
C ILE A 200 0.51 9.02 12.03
#